data_445e5be3db028e1559cafc4e5037605b
#
_entry.id   445e5be3db028e1559cafc4e5037605b
#
_cell.length_a   1.000
_cell.length_b   1.000
_cell.length_c   1.000
_cell.angle_alpha   90.00
_cell.angle_beta   90.00
_cell.angle_gamma   90.00
#
_symmetry.space_group_name_H-M   'P 1'
#
loop_
_entity.id
_entity.type
_entity.pdbx_description
1 polymer ?
#
loop_
_entity_poly.entity_id
_entity_poly.type
_entity_poly.pdbx_seq_one_letter_code
_entity_poly.pdbx_strand_id
1 'polypeptide(L)'
;NKAKYKANTYYLNKASFMKATAKSFDYAILEKTKQINAIKLDIPWSDLGSWKEILKMYDKNKNKYIKKKNVYYRPWGKYTNLFEGKQFLIKELFVKTKGILSLQKHHHRAEHWLVTQGNPKITLNKDSFIKKPNEHIFIPLQAIHRIQNPGKKPVKIMEAQVGSILKETDIVRYQDVYGRVK
;
A
#
# COMPACT_ATOMS: atom_id res chain seq x y z
N ASN A 1 -3.96 -30.02 -22.80
CA ASN A 1 -2.91 -29.09 -22.41
C ASN A 1 -2.58 -28.17 -23.58
N LYS A 2 -2.99 -26.88 -23.50
CA LYS A 2 -2.83 -25.91 -24.60
C LYS A 2 -1.79 -24.83 -24.26
N ALA A 3 -0.93 -25.06 -23.27
CA ALA A 3 0.16 -24.17 -22.93
C ALA A 3 1.31 -24.33 -23.93
N LYS A 4 1.95 -23.20 -24.29
CA LYS A 4 3.17 -23.19 -25.12
C LYS A 4 4.36 -22.89 -24.23
N TYR A 5 5.45 -23.62 -24.39
CA TYR A 5 6.72 -23.39 -23.70
C TYR A 5 7.71 -22.72 -24.67
N LYS A 6 8.25 -21.56 -24.27
CA LYS A 6 9.25 -20.83 -25.07
C LYS A 6 10.14 -20.01 -24.13
N ALA A 7 11.45 -20.04 -24.33
CA ALA A 7 12.44 -19.25 -23.59
C ALA A 7 12.26 -19.34 -22.05
N ASN A 8 12.21 -20.57 -21.52
CA ASN A 8 11.99 -20.87 -20.08
C ASN A 8 10.68 -20.34 -19.47
N THR A 9 9.70 -20.04 -20.34
CA THR A 9 8.39 -19.49 -19.90
C THR A 9 7.25 -20.33 -20.48
N TYR A 10 6.26 -20.63 -19.63
CA TYR A 10 5.00 -21.25 -20.06
C TYR A 10 3.97 -20.17 -20.38
N TYR A 11 3.50 -20.14 -21.63
CA TYR A 11 2.41 -19.27 -22.07
C TYR A 11 1.09 -20.03 -22.02
N LEU A 12 0.22 -19.63 -21.11
CA LEU A 12 -1.09 -20.26 -20.95
C LEU A 12 -2.05 -19.80 -22.06
N ASN A 13 -2.86 -20.73 -22.56
CA ASN A 13 -3.93 -20.37 -23.46
C ASN A 13 -5.04 -19.63 -22.67
N LYS A 14 -5.30 -18.38 -23.03
CA LYS A 14 -6.27 -17.50 -22.33
C LYS A 14 -7.65 -18.14 -22.21
N ALA A 15 -8.20 -18.68 -23.28
CA ALA A 15 -9.55 -19.27 -23.30
C ALA A 15 -9.67 -20.50 -22.40
N SER A 16 -8.60 -21.32 -22.34
CA SER A 16 -8.55 -22.47 -21.43
C SER A 16 -8.35 -22.05 -19.96
N PHE A 17 -7.55 -21.02 -19.72
CA PHE A 17 -7.29 -20.49 -18.38
C PHE A 17 -8.54 -19.84 -17.77
N MET A 18 -9.30 -19.09 -18.58
CA MET A 18 -10.55 -18.44 -18.15
C MET A 18 -11.66 -19.43 -17.79
N LYS A 19 -11.55 -20.69 -18.21
CA LYS A 19 -12.48 -21.77 -17.79
C LYS A 19 -12.11 -22.41 -16.45
N ALA A 20 -10.95 -22.09 -15.89
CA ALA A 20 -10.54 -22.59 -14.60
C ALA A 20 -11.39 -21.95 -13.49
N THR A 21 -11.82 -22.74 -12.53
CA THR A 21 -12.51 -22.24 -11.35
C THR A 21 -11.55 -21.39 -10.53
N ALA A 22 -11.96 -20.16 -10.18
CA ALA A 22 -11.19 -19.28 -9.30
C ALA A 22 -11.17 -19.88 -7.87
N LYS A 23 -10.11 -20.60 -7.54
CA LYS A 23 -9.91 -21.26 -6.25
C LYS A 23 -8.43 -21.25 -5.89
N SER A 24 -8.11 -21.03 -4.62
CA SER A 24 -6.72 -21.08 -4.18
C SER A 24 -6.14 -22.49 -4.38
N PHE A 25 -4.84 -22.59 -4.56
CA PHE A 25 -4.12 -23.85 -4.70
C PHE A 25 -4.33 -24.78 -3.48
N ASP A 26 -4.39 -24.19 -2.28
CA ASP A 26 -4.64 -24.90 -1.05
C ASP A 26 -5.97 -25.66 -1.10
N TYR A 27 -7.07 -24.96 -1.35
CA TYR A 27 -8.41 -25.56 -1.45
C TYR A 27 -8.61 -26.42 -2.69
N ALA A 28 -7.90 -26.14 -3.77
CA ALA A 28 -8.08 -26.89 -5.01
C ALA A 28 -7.33 -28.22 -4.98
N ILE A 29 -6.14 -28.26 -4.40
CA ILE A 29 -5.19 -29.37 -4.48
C ILE A 29 -4.71 -29.83 -3.10
N LEU A 30 -4.13 -28.97 -2.26
CA LEU A 30 -3.45 -29.40 -1.04
C LEU A 30 -4.38 -30.09 -0.04
N GLU A 31 -5.58 -29.58 0.15
CA GLU A 31 -6.58 -30.20 1.06
C GLU A 31 -7.14 -31.53 0.54
N LYS A 32 -6.96 -31.85 -0.73
CA LYS A 32 -7.54 -33.03 -1.38
C LYS A 32 -6.55 -34.11 -1.69
N THR A 33 -5.27 -33.78 -1.84
CA THR A 33 -4.25 -34.75 -2.18
C THR A 33 -3.83 -35.58 -0.97
N LYS A 34 -3.63 -36.87 -1.20
CA LYS A 34 -3.00 -37.77 -0.23
C LYS A 34 -1.48 -37.91 -0.46
N GLN A 35 -0.97 -37.32 -1.53
CA GLN A 35 0.45 -37.37 -1.92
C GLN A 35 1.12 -36.04 -1.60
N ILE A 36 1.25 -35.73 -0.31
CA ILE A 36 1.90 -34.52 0.15
C ILE A 36 3.02 -34.90 1.13
N ASN A 37 4.19 -34.33 0.95
CA ASN A 37 5.28 -34.39 1.89
C ASN A 37 5.44 -33.03 2.55
N ALA A 38 5.49 -33.00 3.88
CA ALA A 38 5.73 -31.79 4.65
C ALA A 38 7.08 -31.89 5.35
N ILE A 39 7.87 -30.84 5.29
CA ILE A 39 9.12 -30.71 6.04
C ILE A 39 8.90 -29.65 7.12
N LYS A 40 9.15 -30.03 8.38
CA LYS A 40 9.10 -29.08 9.49
C LYS A 40 10.29 -28.12 9.37
N LEU A 41 9.99 -26.82 9.37
CA LEU A 41 11.01 -25.77 9.41
C LEU A 41 11.03 -25.17 10.83
N ASP A 42 12.15 -25.26 11.50
CA ASP A 42 12.38 -24.61 12.83
C ASP A 42 12.97 -23.20 12.64
N ILE A 43 12.38 -22.42 11.73
CA ILE A 43 12.75 -21.02 11.51
C ILE A 43 11.55 -20.12 11.85
N PRO A 44 11.78 -18.91 12.35
CA PRO A 44 10.71 -17.93 12.51
C PRO A 44 10.12 -17.60 11.15
N TRP A 45 8.88 -18.02 10.90
CA TRP A 45 8.16 -17.73 9.68
C TRP A 45 6.82 -17.06 10.01
N SER A 46 6.41 -16.11 9.22
CA SER A 46 5.11 -15.47 9.32
C SER A 46 4.61 -15.13 7.92
N ASP A 47 3.35 -15.49 7.65
CA ASP A 47 2.64 -14.99 6.49
C ASP A 47 2.24 -13.54 6.72
N LEU A 48 2.85 -12.62 5.98
CA LEU A 48 2.54 -11.19 6.03
C LEU A 48 1.28 -10.81 5.24
N GLY A 49 0.42 -11.76 4.94
CA GLY A 49 -0.83 -11.56 4.20
C GLY A 49 -1.87 -10.69 4.92
N SER A 50 -1.65 -10.32 6.18
CA SER A 50 -2.54 -9.42 6.92
C SER A 50 -1.78 -8.38 7.73
N TRP A 51 -2.38 -7.19 7.88
CA TRP A 51 -1.86 -6.13 8.75
C TRP A 51 -1.72 -6.57 10.21
N LYS A 52 -2.55 -7.49 10.67
CA LYS A 52 -2.49 -8.07 12.01
C LYS A 52 -1.17 -8.83 12.23
N GLU A 53 -0.70 -9.57 11.24
CA GLU A 53 0.58 -10.29 11.31
C GLU A 53 1.78 -9.34 11.23
N ILE A 54 1.70 -8.31 10.38
CA ILE A 54 2.69 -7.25 10.33
C ILE A 54 2.82 -6.55 11.69
N LEU A 55 1.70 -6.24 12.34
CA LEU A 55 1.68 -5.61 13.65
C LEU A 55 2.22 -6.53 14.76
N LYS A 56 1.97 -7.84 14.71
CA LYS A 56 2.55 -8.82 15.63
C LYS A 56 4.08 -8.91 15.50
N MET A 57 4.61 -8.89 14.28
CA MET A 57 6.06 -8.85 14.06
C MET A 57 6.66 -7.54 14.61
N TYR A 58 5.95 -6.43 14.42
CA TYR A 58 6.30 -5.14 14.97
C TYR A 58 6.41 -5.16 16.51
N ASP A 59 5.46 -5.78 17.19
CA ASP A 59 5.42 -5.88 18.66
C ASP A 59 6.54 -6.78 19.23
N LYS A 60 6.88 -7.89 18.55
CA LYS A 60 7.95 -8.82 18.97
C LYS A 60 9.35 -8.21 18.86
N ASN A 61 9.56 -7.25 17.97
CA ASN A 61 10.85 -6.61 17.70
C ASN A 61 10.95 -5.19 18.31
N LYS A 62 10.30 -4.94 19.43
CA LYS A 62 10.20 -3.62 20.09
C LYS A 62 11.51 -2.81 20.20
N ASN A 63 12.66 -3.45 20.15
CA ASN A 63 13.94 -2.79 20.40
C ASN A 63 14.78 -2.49 19.15
N LYS A 64 14.42 -2.96 17.95
CA LYS A 64 15.33 -2.84 16.79
C LYS A 64 14.86 -1.86 15.69
N TYR A 65 13.57 -1.53 15.63
CA TYR A 65 13.01 -0.75 14.51
C TYR A 65 12.10 0.42 14.91
N ILE A 66 11.83 0.63 16.19
CA ILE A 66 11.05 1.79 16.65
C ILE A 66 11.99 2.95 16.95
N LYS A 67 12.35 3.70 15.92
CA LYS A 67 12.68 5.11 16.12
C LYS A 67 11.39 5.81 16.56
N LYS A 68 11.48 6.74 17.55
CA LYS A 68 10.38 7.57 18.06
C LYS A 68 9.34 7.82 16.99
N LYS A 69 8.05 7.62 17.29
CA LYS A 69 6.94 8.02 16.42
C LYS A 69 7.10 9.50 16.10
N ASN A 70 7.64 9.81 14.92
CA ASN A 70 7.83 11.19 14.51
C ASN A 70 6.51 11.68 13.91
N VAL A 71 5.82 12.54 14.62
CA VAL A 71 4.59 13.20 14.18
C VAL A 71 4.96 14.53 13.52
N TYR A 72 4.49 14.71 12.30
CA TYR A 72 4.72 15.93 11.51
C TYR A 72 3.39 16.63 11.25
N TYR A 73 3.23 17.83 11.80
CA TYR A 73 2.04 18.65 11.57
C TYR A 73 2.13 19.37 10.23
N ARG A 74 1.00 19.44 9.54
CA ARG A 74 0.84 20.09 8.24
C ARG A 74 -0.46 20.89 8.21
N PRO A 75 -0.61 21.88 7.34
CA PRO A 75 -1.85 22.67 7.27
C PRO A 75 -3.12 21.86 7.03
N TRP A 76 -3.00 20.68 6.36
CA TRP A 76 -4.10 19.75 6.10
C TRP A 76 -4.37 18.74 7.22
N GLY A 77 -3.51 18.66 8.23
CA GLY A 77 -3.59 17.67 9.31
C GLY A 77 -2.22 17.29 9.85
N LYS A 78 -1.90 16.00 9.86
CA LYS A 78 -0.60 15.48 10.28
C LYS A 78 -0.31 14.14 9.64
N TYR A 79 0.94 13.75 9.64
CA TYR A 79 1.32 12.36 9.38
C TYR A 79 2.27 11.86 10.48
N THR A 80 2.26 10.56 10.67
CA THR A 80 3.12 9.88 11.64
C THR A 80 3.91 8.80 10.90
N ASN A 81 5.22 8.86 10.96
CA ASN A 81 6.05 7.75 10.49
C ASN A 81 5.93 6.61 11.51
N LEU A 82 5.43 5.47 11.06
CA LEU A 82 5.21 4.30 11.91
C LEU A 82 6.35 3.32 11.82
N PHE A 83 6.87 3.10 10.62
CA PHE A 83 7.94 2.14 10.38
C PHE A 83 8.75 2.53 9.15
N GLU A 84 10.08 2.46 9.23
CA GLU A 84 11.00 2.79 8.15
C GLU A 84 12.00 1.64 7.95
N GLY A 85 12.15 1.17 6.73
CA GLY A 85 13.13 0.20 6.30
C GLY A 85 14.04 0.74 5.19
N LYS A 86 14.88 -0.12 4.63
CA LYS A 86 15.90 0.29 3.65
C LYS A 86 15.32 0.98 2.41
N GLN A 87 14.17 0.50 1.91
CA GLN A 87 13.53 0.98 0.68
C GLN A 87 12.02 1.17 0.84
N PHE A 88 11.54 1.30 2.07
CA PHE A 88 10.12 1.54 2.32
C PHE A 88 9.90 2.36 3.59
N LEU A 89 8.75 3.04 3.63
CA LEU A 89 8.31 3.85 4.76
C LEU A 89 6.79 3.69 4.92
N ILE A 90 6.36 3.31 6.12
CA ILE A 90 4.93 3.23 6.48
C ILE A 90 4.55 4.46 7.31
N LYS A 91 3.47 5.13 6.88
CA LYS A 91 2.92 6.30 7.56
C LYS A 91 1.45 6.13 7.87
N GLU A 92 0.99 6.80 8.92
CA GLU A 92 -0.42 7.15 9.09
C GLU A 92 -0.62 8.61 8.69
N LEU A 93 -1.50 8.85 7.74
CA LEU A 93 -1.97 10.20 7.38
C LEU A 93 -3.28 10.48 8.12
N PHE A 94 -3.33 11.59 8.84
CA PHE A 94 -4.55 12.13 9.45
C PHE A 94 -4.91 13.41 8.72
N VAL A 95 -5.98 13.37 7.93
CA VAL A 95 -6.47 14.52 7.16
C VAL A 95 -7.68 15.12 7.87
N LYS A 96 -7.52 16.33 8.41
CA LYS A 96 -8.60 17.02 9.09
C LYS A 96 -9.79 17.29 8.17
N THR A 97 -10.93 17.61 8.74
CA THR A 97 -12.13 18.05 8.00
C THR A 97 -11.77 19.18 7.03
N LYS A 98 -12.19 19.04 5.76
CA LYS A 98 -11.86 19.97 4.66
C LYS A 98 -10.35 20.08 4.34
N GLY A 99 -9.51 19.22 4.92
CA GLY A 99 -8.09 19.16 4.60
C GLY A 99 -7.85 18.68 3.17
N ILE A 100 -6.87 19.30 2.49
CA ILE A 100 -6.52 19.01 1.09
C ILE A 100 -5.00 18.92 1.02
N LEU A 101 -4.46 17.79 0.59
CA LEU A 101 -3.04 17.66 0.29
C LEU A 101 -2.72 18.36 -1.04
N SER A 102 -1.44 18.69 -1.27
CA SER A 102 -1.00 19.19 -2.57
C SER A 102 -1.29 18.20 -3.69
N LEU A 103 -1.58 18.70 -4.89
CA LEU A 103 -1.52 17.89 -6.10
C LEU A 103 -0.04 17.70 -6.43
N GLN A 104 0.44 16.46 -6.37
CA GLN A 104 1.87 16.16 -6.37
C GLN A 104 2.20 14.87 -7.10
N LYS A 105 3.47 14.68 -7.42
CA LYS A 105 4.04 13.40 -7.87
C LYS A 105 5.38 13.12 -7.21
N HIS A 106 5.86 11.91 -7.37
CA HIS A 106 7.17 11.45 -6.89
C HIS A 106 7.96 10.82 -8.04
N HIS A 107 9.28 11.10 -8.08
CA HIS A 107 10.14 10.53 -9.11
C HIS A 107 10.74 9.17 -8.72
N HIS A 108 10.87 8.90 -7.41
CA HIS A 108 11.68 7.79 -6.92
C HIS A 108 10.93 6.82 -6.02
N ARG A 109 9.62 7.02 -5.81
CA ARG A 109 8.76 6.12 -5.01
C ARG A 109 7.37 5.96 -5.58
N ALA A 110 6.82 4.77 -5.38
CA ALA A 110 5.40 4.48 -5.52
C ALA A 110 4.76 4.44 -4.12
N GLU A 111 3.42 4.54 -4.06
CA GLU A 111 2.69 4.53 -2.79
C GLU A 111 1.49 3.59 -2.86
N HIS A 112 1.20 2.92 -1.74
CA HIS A 112 -0.02 2.16 -1.53
C HIS A 112 -0.79 2.82 -0.40
N TRP A 113 -2.03 3.18 -0.64
CA TRP A 113 -2.90 3.81 0.34
C TRP A 113 -4.05 2.88 0.70
N LEU A 114 -4.22 2.63 2.00
CA LEU A 114 -5.35 1.93 2.58
C LEU A 114 -6.16 2.90 3.44
N VAL A 115 -7.42 3.11 3.11
CA VAL A 115 -8.31 3.93 3.93
C VAL A 115 -8.69 3.17 5.19
N THR A 116 -8.38 3.73 6.36
CA THR A 116 -8.74 3.13 7.65
C THR A 116 -9.91 3.85 8.31
N GLN A 117 -10.17 5.13 7.95
CA GLN A 117 -11.28 5.90 8.49
C GLN A 117 -11.71 7.02 7.53
N GLY A 118 -13.02 7.25 7.44
CA GLY A 118 -13.62 8.32 6.64
C GLY A 118 -13.69 7.98 5.15
N ASN A 119 -14.12 8.95 4.35
CA ASN A 119 -14.33 8.76 2.90
C ASN A 119 -13.55 9.83 2.13
N PRO A 120 -12.24 9.64 1.91
CA PRO A 120 -11.44 10.57 1.13
C PRO A 120 -11.86 10.59 -0.34
N LYS A 121 -11.77 11.77 -0.95
CA LYS A 121 -11.66 11.90 -2.39
C LYS A 121 -10.19 11.81 -2.77
N ILE A 122 -9.85 10.84 -3.59
CA ILE A 122 -8.49 10.63 -4.10
C ILE A 122 -8.48 10.98 -5.58
N THR A 123 -7.56 11.85 -5.97
CA THR A 123 -7.26 12.13 -7.37
C THR A 123 -6.03 11.32 -7.77
N LEU A 124 -6.11 10.65 -8.90
CA LEU A 124 -5.00 9.92 -9.53
C LEU A 124 -5.00 10.25 -11.03
N ASN A 125 -4.01 11.01 -11.47
CA ASN A 125 -3.90 11.58 -12.79
C ASN A 125 -5.14 12.41 -13.15
N LYS A 126 -5.94 11.97 -14.13
CA LYS A 126 -7.19 12.64 -14.57
C LYS A 126 -8.43 12.16 -13.83
N ASP A 127 -8.32 11.06 -13.07
CA ASP A 127 -9.46 10.43 -12.41
C ASP A 127 -9.60 10.86 -10.96
N SER A 128 -10.80 10.76 -10.43
CA SER A 128 -11.10 11.00 -9.02
C SER A 128 -12.05 9.95 -8.47
N PHE A 129 -11.73 9.46 -7.27
CA PHE A 129 -12.45 8.37 -6.61
C PHE A 129 -12.83 8.78 -5.19
N ILE A 130 -14.02 8.42 -4.74
CA ILE A 130 -14.35 8.40 -3.31
C ILE A 130 -14.05 6.98 -2.81
N LYS A 131 -13.16 6.86 -1.85
CA LYS A 131 -12.79 5.59 -1.22
C LYS A 131 -13.42 5.46 0.16
N LYS A 132 -13.79 4.23 0.54
CA LYS A 132 -14.37 3.88 1.85
C LYS A 132 -13.32 3.18 2.73
N PRO A 133 -13.54 3.04 4.04
CA PRO A 133 -12.70 2.20 4.89
C PRO A 133 -12.56 0.78 4.33
N ASN A 134 -11.35 0.22 4.43
CA ASN A 134 -10.87 -1.04 3.86
C ASN A 134 -10.65 -1.03 2.34
N GLU A 135 -10.94 0.05 1.64
CA GLU A 135 -10.54 0.17 0.24
C GLU A 135 -9.11 0.72 0.13
N HIS A 136 -8.40 0.24 -0.87
CA HIS A 136 -7.03 0.65 -1.17
C HIS A 136 -6.90 1.25 -2.57
N ILE A 137 -5.79 1.92 -2.82
CA ILE A 137 -5.39 2.38 -4.14
C ILE A 137 -3.87 2.36 -4.26
N PHE A 138 -3.38 1.92 -5.40
CA PHE A 138 -1.97 2.00 -5.78
C PHE A 138 -1.70 3.28 -6.54
N ILE A 139 -0.69 4.02 -6.13
CA ILE A 139 -0.18 5.23 -6.77
C ILE A 139 1.15 4.87 -7.44
N PRO A 140 1.17 4.71 -8.76
CA PRO A 140 2.39 4.38 -9.49
C PRO A 140 3.44 5.48 -9.39
N LEU A 141 4.69 5.10 -9.65
CA LEU A 141 5.79 6.05 -9.83
C LEU A 141 5.39 7.14 -10.83
N GLN A 142 5.68 8.40 -10.50
CA GLN A 142 5.39 9.60 -11.29
C GLN A 142 3.89 9.92 -11.52
N ALA A 143 2.97 9.14 -11.01
CA ALA A 143 1.55 9.47 -11.10
C ALA A 143 1.22 10.74 -10.30
N ILE A 144 0.43 11.63 -10.89
CA ILE A 144 -0.04 12.85 -10.23
C ILE A 144 -1.21 12.47 -9.32
N HIS A 145 -1.13 12.84 -8.05
CA HIS A 145 -2.12 12.39 -7.07
C HIS A 145 -2.38 13.42 -5.95
N ARG A 146 -3.51 13.25 -5.29
CA ARG A 146 -3.95 14.10 -4.17
C ARG A 146 -4.95 13.36 -3.29
N ILE A 147 -4.92 13.65 -1.98
CA ILE A 147 -5.98 13.30 -1.03
C ILE A 147 -6.73 14.57 -0.65
N GLN A 148 -8.06 14.50 -0.63
CA GLN A 148 -8.95 15.52 -0.10
C GLN A 148 -9.92 14.87 0.89
N ASN A 149 -10.21 15.56 1.97
CA ASN A 149 -11.29 15.19 2.88
C ASN A 149 -12.50 16.10 2.68
N PRO A 150 -13.50 15.73 1.86
CA PRO A 150 -14.70 16.54 1.67
C PRO A 150 -15.68 16.44 2.84
N GLY A 151 -15.50 15.45 3.71
CA GLY A 151 -16.42 15.09 4.77
C GLY A 151 -16.39 16.00 6.00
N LYS A 152 -17.26 15.68 6.96
CA LYS A 152 -17.36 16.34 8.27
C LYS A 152 -16.58 15.66 9.38
N LYS A 153 -16.01 14.47 9.11
CA LYS A 153 -15.17 13.71 10.06
C LYS A 153 -13.76 13.59 9.50
N PRO A 154 -12.73 13.44 10.33
CA PRO A 154 -11.37 13.21 9.85
C PRO A 154 -11.25 11.94 9.01
N VAL A 155 -10.30 11.95 8.09
CA VAL A 155 -9.88 10.81 7.30
C VAL A 155 -8.56 10.28 7.84
N LYS A 156 -8.42 8.96 7.91
CA LYS A 156 -7.13 8.29 8.17
C LYS A 156 -6.79 7.33 7.03
N ILE A 157 -5.54 7.36 6.64
CA ILE A 157 -4.99 6.51 5.59
C ILE A 157 -3.66 5.93 6.09
N MET A 158 -3.51 4.62 5.93
CA MET A 158 -2.20 3.97 6.01
C MET A 158 -1.54 4.09 4.63
N GLU A 159 -0.36 4.67 4.61
CA GLU A 159 0.45 4.87 3.41
C GLU A 159 1.71 4.03 3.50
N ALA A 160 1.93 3.16 2.53
CA ALA A 160 3.19 2.46 2.33
C ALA A 160 3.90 3.05 1.12
N GLN A 161 5.03 3.69 1.35
CA GLN A 161 5.94 4.20 0.32
C GLN A 161 7.00 3.17 0.03
N VAL A 162 7.28 2.90 -1.24
CA VAL A 162 8.32 1.97 -1.70
C VAL A 162 9.15 2.66 -2.77
N GLY A 163 10.47 2.72 -2.58
CA GLY A 163 11.36 3.37 -3.53
C GLY A 163 12.72 3.72 -2.97
N SER A 164 13.56 4.33 -3.81
CA SER A 164 14.94 4.68 -3.47
C SER A 164 15.07 5.98 -2.68
N ILE A 165 14.13 6.92 -2.83
CA ILE A 165 14.09 8.20 -2.10
C ILE A 165 12.72 8.35 -1.44
N LEU A 166 12.68 8.29 -0.12
CA LEU A 166 11.46 8.36 0.70
C LEU A 166 11.32 9.70 1.44
N LYS A 167 12.18 10.66 1.13
CA LYS A 167 12.19 12.00 1.73
C LYS A 167 11.19 12.94 1.06
N GLU A 168 10.80 14.01 1.77
CA GLU A 168 9.93 15.05 1.22
C GLU A 168 10.54 15.82 0.05
N THR A 169 11.86 15.76 -0.13
CA THR A 169 12.58 16.35 -1.29
C THR A 169 12.19 15.71 -2.63
N ASP A 170 11.60 14.49 -2.60
CA ASP A 170 11.09 13.82 -3.81
C ASP A 170 9.66 14.29 -4.20
N ILE A 171 9.08 15.27 -3.49
CA ILE A 171 7.75 15.78 -3.79
C ILE A 171 7.82 16.91 -4.80
N VAL A 172 7.26 16.67 -6.00
CA VAL A 172 6.99 17.73 -6.98
C VAL A 172 5.53 18.16 -6.83
N ARG A 173 5.30 19.43 -6.45
CA ARG A 173 3.97 19.99 -6.24
C ARG A 173 3.50 20.79 -7.44
N TYR A 174 2.28 20.51 -7.92
CA TYR A 174 1.62 21.23 -9.01
C TYR A 174 0.63 22.27 -8.50
N GLN A 175 -0.11 21.93 -7.44
CA GLN A 175 -1.11 22.80 -6.83
C GLN A 175 -1.11 22.58 -5.31
N ASP A 176 -1.11 23.66 -4.57
CA ASP A 176 -1.18 23.63 -3.12
C ASP A 176 -1.96 24.84 -2.59
N VAL A 177 -3.07 24.57 -1.93
CA VAL A 177 -3.96 25.64 -1.37
C VAL A 177 -3.33 26.37 -0.18
N TYR A 178 -2.17 25.94 0.29
CA TYR A 178 -1.45 26.51 1.43
C TYR A 178 -0.18 27.27 1.02
N GLY A 179 0.02 27.50 -0.28
CA GLY A 179 1.13 28.31 -0.79
C GLY A 179 2.52 27.66 -0.71
N ARG A 180 2.64 26.33 -0.68
CA ARG A 180 3.92 25.61 -0.62
C ARG A 180 4.46 25.23 -2.00
N VAL A 181 3.86 25.70 -3.07
CA VAL A 181 4.42 25.61 -4.43
C VAL A 181 5.48 26.70 -4.56
N LYS A 182 6.73 26.30 -4.92
CA LYS A 182 7.81 27.22 -5.26
C LYS A 182 7.82 27.46 -6.74
#